data_55203f5bc431307e76c9b4250fcfed6d
#
_entry.id   55203f5bc431307e76c9b4250fcfed6d
#
_cell.length_a   1.000
_cell.length_b   1.000
_cell.length_c   1.000
_cell.angle_alpha   90.00
_cell.angle_beta   90.00
_cell.angle_gamma   90.00
#
_symmetry.space_group_name_H-M   'P 1'
#
loop_
_entity.id
_entity.type
_entity.pdbx_description
1 polymer ?
#
loop_
_entity_poly.entity_id
_entity_poly.type
_entity_poly.pdbx_seq_one_letter_code
_entity_poly.pdbx_strand_id
1 'polypeptide(L)'
;MKEDYYEILGISKSASAAEIKKAYRKKAIEFHPDKNPGDTSAEAKFKKAAEAYEILGNDEKRSRYDQYGHAAFEGGQGFGGGMNMDDIFSQFGDIFGSAFGGGGFSGGQRRAKGSDMRIRVKLSLEEIALGVEKKIKVPRKVQAPGVKYGTCSSCNGRGQVMKITNTILGRMQTSATCSACGWSGQSLLNRPSGTDVHGMIKKEETVSIKIPAGVEEGMQLKVSGKGNEAPPNGISGDLLVLIEEIAHKTFVREGNHLHFDLYVSISEASLGVSKDLTLLEGKARIKL
;
A
#
# COMPACT_ATOMS: atom_id res chain seq x y z
N MET A 1 33.78 19.73 -22.64
CA MET A 1 33.95 19.55 -21.18
C MET A 1 32.62 19.08 -20.61
N LYS A 2 32.64 18.09 -19.71
CA LYS A 2 31.40 17.70 -18.99
C LYS A 2 31.09 18.81 -17.98
N GLU A 3 29.78 19.10 -17.82
CA GLU A 3 29.28 20.09 -16.86
C GLU A 3 29.50 19.59 -15.42
N ASP A 4 29.85 20.48 -14.49
CA ASP A 4 30.01 20.14 -13.06
C ASP A 4 28.67 19.70 -12.48
N TYR A 5 28.63 18.59 -11.72
CA TYR A 5 27.40 18.07 -11.12
C TYR A 5 26.76 19.06 -10.14
N TYR A 6 27.53 19.89 -9.46
CA TYR A 6 27.00 20.96 -8.63
C TYR A 6 26.31 22.05 -9.45
N GLU A 7 26.86 22.40 -10.62
CA GLU A 7 26.25 23.36 -11.55
C GLU A 7 24.95 22.80 -12.16
N ILE A 8 24.93 21.52 -12.53
CA ILE A 8 23.73 20.85 -13.06
C ILE A 8 22.57 20.93 -12.04
N LEU A 9 22.84 20.71 -10.76
CA LEU A 9 21.83 20.84 -9.70
C LEU A 9 21.57 22.29 -9.27
N GLY A 10 22.45 23.23 -9.64
CA GLY A 10 22.35 24.64 -9.26
C GLY A 10 22.62 24.90 -7.77
N ILE A 11 23.62 24.21 -7.21
CA ILE A 11 24.01 24.29 -5.79
C ILE A 11 25.51 24.54 -5.65
N SER A 12 25.95 24.99 -4.47
CA SER A 12 27.38 25.19 -4.19
C SER A 12 28.05 23.85 -3.83
N LYS A 13 29.38 23.79 -3.96
CA LYS A 13 30.18 22.62 -3.54
C LYS A 13 30.12 22.36 -2.03
N SER A 14 29.74 23.36 -1.24
CA SER A 14 29.55 23.24 0.20
C SER A 14 28.13 22.81 0.63
N ALA A 15 27.25 22.53 -0.35
CA ALA A 15 25.86 22.15 -0.06
C ALA A 15 25.77 20.86 0.79
N SER A 16 24.86 20.86 1.75
CA SER A 16 24.55 19.71 2.57
C SER A 16 23.79 18.62 1.79
N ALA A 17 23.79 17.39 2.28
CA ALA A 17 23.04 16.30 1.66
C ALA A 17 21.53 16.60 1.53
N ALA A 18 20.96 17.36 2.47
CA ALA A 18 19.57 17.79 2.42
C ALA A 18 19.32 18.81 1.28
N GLU A 19 20.26 19.73 1.05
CA GLU A 19 20.19 20.72 -0.03
C GLU A 19 20.35 20.05 -1.40
N ILE A 20 21.29 19.11 -1.54
CA ILE A 20 21.48 18.31 -2.75
C ILE A 20 20.17 17.58 -3.10
N LYS A 21 19.55 16.91 -2.12
CA LYS A 21 18.30 16.20 -2.31
C LYS A 21 17.14 17.14 -2.70
N LYS A 22 17.07 18.33 -2.09
CA LYS A 22 16.06 19.34 -2.38
C LYS A 22 16.22 19.91 -3.80
N ALA A 23 17.45 20.22 -4.20
CA ALA A 23 17.77 20.73 -5.53
C ALA A 23 17.44 19.72 -6.62
N TYR A 24 17.83 18.48 -6.42
CA TYR A 24 17.47 17.39 -7.34
C TYR A 24 15.96 17.24 -7.49
N ARG A 25 15.20 17.21 -6.38
CA ARG A 25 13.72 17.11 -6.45
C ARG A 25 13.11 18.25 -7.27
N LYS A 26 13.62 19.48 -7.09
CA LYS A 26 13.15 20.63 -7.86
C LYS A 26 13.37 20.43 -9.35
N LYS A 27 14.59 20.02 -9.75
CA LYS A 27 14.96 19.76 -11.15
C LYS A 27 14.19 18.57 -11.73
N ALA A 28 14.01 17.50 -10.96
CA ALA A 28 13.25 16.33 -11.38
C ALA A 28 11.77 16.65 -11.65
N ILE A 29 11.14 17.51 -10.84
CA ILE A 29 9.75 17.96 -11.07
C ILE A 29 9.66 18.94 -12.25
N GLU A 30 10.66 19.80 -12.42
CA GLU A 30 10.73 20.79 -13.49
C GLU A 30 10.85 20.12 -14.87
N PHE A 31 11.71 19.10 -14.99
CA PHE A 31 12.01 18.42 -16.26
C PHE A 31 11.38 17.02 -16.37
N HIS A 32 10.34 16.74 -15.57
CA HIS A 32 9.68 15.43 -15.59
C HIS A 32 9.06 15.15 -16.97
N PRO A 33 9.19 13.92 -17.53
CA PRO A 33 8.61 13.57 -18.83
C PRO A 33 7.09 13.79 -18.90
N ASP A 34 6.36 13.54 -17.81
CA ASP A 34 4.90 13.74 -17.77
C ASP A 34 4.50 15.22 -17.85
N LYS A 35 5.40 16.14 -17.42
CA LYS A 35 5.16 17.58 -17.53
C LYS A 35 5.64 18.18 -18.84
N ASN A 36 6.60 17.52 -19.47
CA ASN A 36 7.25 17.97 -20.71
C ASN A 36 7.20 16.84 -21.76
N PRO A 37 6.02 16.38 -22.17
CA PRO A 37 5.90 15.28 -23.11
C PRO A 37 6.50 15.64 -24.47
N GLY A 38 7.47 14.84 -24.93
CA GLY A 38 8.12 15.04 -26.24
C GLY A 38 9.23 16.09 -26.27
N ASP A 39 9.55 16.75 -25.15
CA ASP A 39 10.70 17.69 -25.08
C ASP A 39 12.00 16.92 -24.79
N THR A 40 12.77 16.66 -25.86
CA THR A 40 14.08 16.00 -25.76
C THR A 40 15.10 16.80 -24.95
N SER A 41 14.97 18.14 -24.89
CA SER A 41 15.85 19.00 -24.08
C SER A 41 15.55 18.84 -22.60
N ALA A 42 14.28 18.78 -22.22
CA ALA A 42 13.86 18.51 -20.84
C ALA A 42 14.30 17.10 -20.40
N GLU A 43 14.16 16.10 -21.27
CA GLU A 43 14.63 14.74 -21.01
C GLU A 43 16.14 14.67 -20.78
N ALA A 44 16.93 15.37 -21.60
CA ALA A 44 18.39 15.43 -21.43
C ALA A 44 18.79 16.10 -20.10
N LYS A 45 18.11 17.20 -19.71
CA LYS A 45 18.32 17.88 -18.42
C LYS A 45 17.92 16.99 -17.23
N PHE A 46 16.82 16.24 -17.35
CA PHE A 46 16.40 15.30 -16.34
C PHE A 46 17.45 14.19 -16.12
N LYS A 47 17.97 13.61 -17.23
CA LYS A 47 19.03 12.58 -17.17
C LYS A 47 20.29 13.11 -16.50
N LYS A 48 20.76 14.32 -16.86
CA LYS A 48 21.91 14.97 -16.23
C LYS A 48 21.70 15.23 -14.74
N ALA A 49 20.50 15.68 -14.34
CA ALA A 49 20.17 15.92 -12.95
C ALA A 49 20.13 14.61 -12.12
N ALA A 50 19.65 13.52 -12.72
CA ALA A 50 19.65 12.20 -12.09
C ALA A 50 21.07 11.66 -11.89
N GLU A 51 21.94 11.77 -12.90
CA GLU A 51 23.36 11.41 -12.83
C GLU A 51 24.10 12.22 -11.75
N ALA A 52 23.89 13.53 -11.71
CA ALA A 52 24.47 14.39 -10.69
C ALA A 52 24.04 13.98 -9.26
N TYR A 53 22.77 13.65 -9.07
CA TYR A 53 22.28 13.22 -7.76
C TYR A 53 22.81 11.83 -7.37
N GLU A 54 22.99 10.91 -8.31
CA GLU A 54 23.57 9.59 -8.03
C GLU A 54 24.98 9.72 -7.43
N ILE A 55 25.78 10.66 -7.93
CA ILE A 55 27.14 10.88 -7.45
C ILE A 55 27.14 11.72 -6.17
N LEU A 56 26.45 12.85 -6.14
CA LEU A 56 26.48 13.79 -5.02
C LEU A 56 25.60 13.36 -3.83
N GLY A 57 24.64 12.48 -4.04
CA GLY A 57 23.74 11.97 -3.00
C GLY A 57 24.34 10.86 -2.12
N ASN A 58 25.51 10.33 -2.50
CA ASN A 58 26.25 9.34 -1.73
C ASN A 58 27.58 9.94 -1.26
N ASP A 59 27.83 9.95 0.05
CA ASP A 59 29.00 10.61 0.64
C ASP A 59 30.32 10.06 0.12
N GLU A 60 30.43 8.75 -0.15
CA GLU A 60 31.63 8.13 -0.70
C GLU A 60 31.87 8.54 -2.16
N LYS A 61 30.82 8.50 -2.99
CA LYS A 61 30.91 8.90 -4.39
C LYS A 61 31.20 10.40 -4.51
N ARG A 62 30.55 11.22 -3.66
CA ARG A 62 30.78 12.65 -3.57
C ARG A 62 32.23 12.98 -3.25
N SER A 63 32.78 12.34 -2.20
CA SER A 63 34.17 12.54 -1.82
C SER A 63 35.15 12.19 -2.94
N ARG A 64 34.89 11.15 -3.72
CA ARG A 64 35.69 10.79 -4.90
C ARG A 64 35.53 11.80 -6.02
N TYR A 65 34.32 12.31 -6.24
CA TYR A 65 34.05 13.34 -7.23
C TYR A 65 34.74 14.65 -6.87
N ASP A 66 34.71 15.04 -5.60
CA ASP A 66 35.36 16.27 -5.10
C ASP A 66 36.89 16.23 -5.24
N GLN A 67 37.50 15.02 -5.18
CA GLN A 67 38.95 14.83 -5.32
C GLN A 67 39.42 14.70 -6.77
N TYR A 68 38.68 13.98 -7.61
CA TYR A 68 39.13 13.56 -8.94
C TYR A 68 38.23 14.05 -10.07
N GLY A 69 37.13 14.75 -9.78
CA GLY A 69 36.16 15.19 -10.76
C GLY A 69 35.52 14.01 -11.53
N HIS A 70 35.13 14.27 -12.77
CA HIS A 70 34.57 13.24 -13.66
C HIS A 70 35.55 12.08 -13.95
N ALA A 71 36.86 12.32 -13.88
CA ALA A 71 37.87 11.30 -14.10
C ALA A 71 37.79 10.12 -13.10
N ALA A 72 37.21 10.34 -11.90
CA ALA A 72 36.99 9.29 -10.92
C ALA A 72 36.06 8.18 -11.41
N PHE A 73 35.25 8.46 -12.41
CA PHE A 73 34.21 7.56 -12.94
C PHE A 73 34.41 7.19 -14.42
N GLU A 74 35.44 7.76 -15.09
CA GLU A 74 35.79 7.46 -16.50
C GLU A 74 36.80 6.29 -16.65
N GLY A 75 37.51 5.92 -15.59
CA GLY A 75 38.58 4.92 -15.61
C GLY A 75 38.16 3.57 -14.99
N GLY A 76 37.77 2.65 -15.83
CA GLY A 76 37.64 1.20 -15.76
C GLY A 76 37.69 0.44 -14.45
N GLN A 77 36.81 -0.55 -14.39
CA GLN A 77 36.58 -1.63 -13.41
C GLN A 77 35.60 -1.28 -12.30
N GLY A 78 34.32 -1.21 -12.69
CA GLY A 78 33.29 -1.25 -11.69
C GLY A 78 31.87 -0.88 -12.11
N PHE A 79 31.65 -0.25 -13.26
CA PHE A 79 30.29 -0.01 -13.77
C PHE A 79 30.26 0.41 -15.27
N GLY A 80 31.19 -0.09 -16.06
CA GLY A 80 31.32 0.28 -17.45
C GLY A 80 31.35 -0.93 -18.38
N GLY A 81 30.28 -1.65 -18.47
CA GLY A 81 30.07 -2.63 -19.52
C GLY A 81 28.71 -2.40 -20.16
N GLY A 82 28.69 -1.63 -21.30
CA GLY A 82 27.67 -1.77 -22.32
C GLY A 82 26.18 -1.81 -21.93
N MET A 83 25.80 -1.28 -20.79
CA MET A 83 24.37 -1.16 -20.45
C MET A 83 23.75 -0.02 -21.24
N ASN A 84 22.79 -0.33 -22.07
CA ASN A 84 21.96 0.66 -22.74
C ASN A 84 21.26 1.52 -21.69
N MET A 85 21.08 2.80 -22.02
CA MET A 85 20.43 3.81 -21.18
C MET A 85 19.05 3.37 -20.68
N ASP A 86 18.37 2.48 -21.41
CA ASP A 86 17.09 1.86 -21.02
C ASP A 86 17.23 0.85 -19.87
N ASP A 87 18.35 0.14 -19.77
CA ASP A 87 18.61 -0.79 -18.65
C ASP A 87 18.92 -0.03 -17.35
N ILE A 88 19.56 1.13 -17.46
CA ILE A 88 19.77 2.05 -16.34
C ILE A 88 18.44 2.63 -15.90
N PHE A 89 17.54 2.96 -16.83
CA PHE A 89 16.22 3.52 -16.54
C PHE A 89 15.26 2.50 -15.90
N SER A 90 15.32 1.23 -16.31
CA SER A 90 14.54 0.14 -15.70
C SER A 90 15.02 -0.16 -14.27
N GLN A 91 16.32 -0.19 -14.05
CA GLN A 91 16.90 -0.34 -12.72
C GLN A 91 16.65 0.89 -11.82
N PHE A 92 16.58 2.08 -12.42
CA PHE A 92 16.21 3.32 -11.73
C PHE A 92 14.72 3.37 -11.38
N GLY A 93 13.84 2.80 -12.21
CA GLY A 93 12.41 2.66 -11.92
C GLY A 93 12.14 1.89 -10.62
N ASP A 94 12.88 0.81 -10.40
CA ASP A 94 12.76 -0.01 -9.18
C ASP A 94 13.37 0.69 -7.94
N ILE A 95 14.47 1.42 -8.12
CA ILE A 95 15.10 2.19 -7.02
C ILE A 95 14.28 3.45 -6.72
N PHE A 96 13.73 4.12 -7.73
CA PHE A 96 12.95 5.34 -7.58
C PHE A 96 11.55 5.08 -7.04
N GLY A 97 10.88 4.02 -7.49
CA GLY A 97 9.61 3.56 -6.91
C GLY A 97 9.73 3.23 -5.43
N SER A 98 10.87 2.68 -5.02
CA SER A 98 11.19 2.34 -3.63
C SER A 98 11.61 3.55 -2.79
N ALA A 99 12.33 4.51 -3.34
CA ALA A 99 12.86 5.67 -2.61
C ALA A 99 11.84 6.81 -2.46
N PHE A 100 10.91 6.96 -3.43
CA PHE A 100 9.87 8.00 -3.41
C PHE A 100 8.52 7.52 -2.88
N GLY A 101 8.28 6.21 -2.89
CA GLY A 101 7.08 5.58 -2.33
C GLY A 101 7.13 5.29 -0.83
N GLY A 102 7.94 6.00 -0.05
CA GLY A 102 7.86 5.95 1.42
C GLY A 102 8.35 4.66 2.11
N GLY A 103 9.12 3.80 1.41
CA GLY A 103 9.65 2.57 1.99
C GLY A 103 11.18 2.58 2.05
N GLY A 104 11.75 2.99 3.17
CA GLY A 104 13.18 2.88 3.42
C GLY A 104 13.67 1.44 3.26
N PHE A 105 14.78 1.25 2.54
CA PHE A 105 15.57 0.03 2.57
C PHE A 105 16.22 -0.12 3.96
N SER A 106 15.38 -0.42 4.94
CA SER A 106 15.85 -1.10 6.13
C SER A 106 15.82 -2.57 5.78
N GLY A 107 16.97 -3.24 5.76
CA GLY A 107 17.11 -4.70 5.65
C GLY A 107 16.49 -5.43 6.84
N GLY A 108 15.36 -4.93 7.35
CA GLY A 108 14.54 -5.55 8.36
C GLY A 108 13.91 -6.80 7.77
N GLN A 109 14.08 -7.90 8.44
CA GLN A 109 13.40 -9.17 8.20
C GLN A 109 11.94 -8.89 7.89
N ARG A 110 11.49 -9.14 6.65
CA ARG A 110 10.09 -8.95 6.24
C ARG A 110 9.22 -9.81 7.16
N ARG A 111 8.52 -9.16 8.08
CA ARG A 111 7.60 -9.87 8.98
C ARG A 111 6.45 -10.43 8.14
N ALA A 112 6.13 -11.70 8.38
CA ALA A 112 4.98 -12.32 7.74
C ALA A 112 3.71 -11.52 8.09
N LYS A 113 2.90 -11.19 7.09
CA LYS A 113 1.59 -10.56 7.30
C LYS A 113 0.51 -11.65 7.29
N GLY A 114 -0.39 -11.59 8.26
CA GLY A 114 -1.60 -12.41 8.29
C GLY A 114 -2.52 -12.07 7.12
N SER A 115 -3.36 -13.02 6.73
CA SER A 115 -4.30 -12.79 5.64
C SER A 115 -5.39 -11.81 6.06
N ASP A 116 -5.76 -10.93 5.13
CA ASP A 116 -6.87 -10.02 5.32
C ASP A 116 -8.19 -10.79 5.33
N MET A 117 -9.17 -10.28 6.08
CA MET A 117 -10.50 -10.85 6.15
C MET A 117 -11.52 -9.91 5.54
N ARG A 118 -12.54 -10.47 4.90
CA ARG A 118 -13.65 -9.69 4.31
C ARG A 118 -14.94 -10.09 4.97
N ILE A 119 -15.73 -9.09 5.38
CA ILE A 119 -17.08 -9.27 5.91
C ILE A 119 -18.03 -8.29 5.23
N ARG A 120 -19.30 -8.66 5.16
CA ARG A 120 -20.36 -7.78 4.67
C ARG A 120 -21.15 -7.25 5.85
N VAL A 121 -21.47 -5.98 5.84
CA VAL A 121 -22.27 -5.32 6.86
C VAL A 121 -23.44 -4.67 6.19
N LYS A 122 -24.63 -5.10 6.62
CA LYS A 122 -25.89 -4.52 6.15
C LYS A 122 -26.23 -3.30 6.98
N LEU A 123 -26.54 -2.20 6.28
CA LEU A 123 -26.92 -0.93 6.88
C LEU A 123 -28.31 -0.52 6.39
N SER A 124 -29.12 0.02 7.30
CA SER A 124 -30.35 0.71 6.92
C SER A 124 -30.03 2.12 6.41
N LEU A 125 -30.99 2.72 5.70
CA LEU A 125 -30.85 4.05 5.14
C LEU A 125 -30.62 5.11 6.23
N GLU A 126 -31.25 4.97 7.41
CA GLU A 126 -31.06 5.84 8.56
C GLU A 126 -29.64 5.71 9.13
N GLU A 127 -29.13 4.48 9.24
CA GLU A 127 -27.75 4.25 9.71
C GLU A 127 -26.72 4.82 8.76
N ILE A 128 -27.00 4.81 7.44
CA ILE A 128 -26.16 5.40 6.43
C ILE A 128 -26.20 6.95 6.52
N ALA A 129 -27.37 7.52 6.74
CA ALA A 129 -27.55 8.97 6.83
C ALA A 129 -26.83 9.57 8.04
N LEU A 130 -26.92 8.92 9.19
CA LEU A 130 -26.38 9.42 10.46
C LEU A 130 -24.97 8.94 10.78
N GLY A 131 -24.57 7.83 10.14
CA GLY A 131 -23.40 7.07 10.55
C GLY A 131 -23.69 6.24 11.80
N VAL A 132 -22.95 5.17 11.98
CA VAL A 132 -23.20 4.23 13.10
C VAL A 132 -21.92 3.56 13.57
N GLU A 133 -21.87 3.23 14.85
CA GLU A 133 -20.86 2.35 15.41
C GLU A 133 -21.47 0.97 15.63
N LYS A 134 -21.01 -0.02 14.86
CA LYS A 134 -21.49 -1.41 14.96
C LYS A 134 -20.44 -2.32 15.58
N LYS A 135 -20.88 -3.16 16.52
CA LYS A 135 -20.08 -4.24 17.11
C LYS A 135 -20.37 -5.54 16.35
N ILE A 136 -19.36 -6.10 15.72
CA ILE A 136 -19.51 -7.27 14.86
C ILE A 136 -18.62 -8.39 15.39
N LYS A 137 -19.16 -9.60 15.45
CA LYS A 137 -18.39 -10.80 15.78
C LYS A 137 -17.70 -11.32 14.54
N VAL A 138 -16.37 -11.38 14.59
CA VAL A 138 -15.53 -11.79 13.46
C VAL A 138 -14.76 -13.05 13.85
N PRO A 139 -14.94 -14.18 13.12
CA PRO A 139 -14.17 -15.38 13.36
C PRO A 139 -12.77 -15.23 12.74
N ARG A 140 -11.77 -14.89 13.53
CA ARG A 140 -10.38 -14.72 13.06
C ARG A 140 -9.48 -15.86 13.53
N LYS A 141 -8.43 -16.12 12.78
CA LYS A 141 -7.36 -17.02 13.20
C LYS A 141 -6.41 -16.24 14.11
N VAL A 142 -6.21 -16.76 15.31
CA VAL A 142 -5.29 -16.23 16.30
C VAL A 142 -4.32 -17.32 16.74
N GLN A 143 -3.15 -16.92 17.24
CA GLN A 143 -2.20 -17.87 17.79
C GLN A 143 -2.79 -18.54 19.01
N ALA A 144 -2.72 -19.88 19.07
CA ALA A 144 -3.22 -20.62 20.21
C ALA A 144 -2.35 -20.39 21.46
N PRO A 145 -2.95 -20.31 22.65
CA PRO A 145 -2.19 -20.20 23.87
C PRO A 145 -1.28 -21.45 24.08
N GLY A 146 -0.07 -21.22 24.57
CA GLY A 146 0.89 -22.30 24.83
C GLY A 146 1.68 -22.82 23.62
N VAL A 147 1.48 -22.24 22.43
CA VAL A 147 2.27 -22.55 21.25
C VAL A 147 3.69 -22.01 21.42
N LYS A 148 4.68 -22.86 21.18
CA LYS A 148 6.11 -22.48 21.17
C LYS A 148 6.68 -22.65 19.78
N TYR A 149 7.38 -21.65 19.34
CA TYR A 149 8.12 -21.65 18.06
C TYR A 149 9.63 -21.69 18.33
N GLY A 150 10.36 -22.34 17.45
CA GLY A 150 11.81 -22.40 17.46
C GLY A 150 12.39 -22.13 16.07
N THR A 151 13.68 -21.98 15.99
CA THR A 151 14.38 -21.77 14.73
C THR A 151 14.09 -22.92 13.76
N CYS A 152 13.67 -22.62 12.56
CA CYS A 152 13.42 -23.62 11.52
C CYS A 152 14.73 -24.32 11.14
N SER A 153 14.80 -25.64 11.31
CA SER A 153 15.97 -26.45 10.98
C SER A 153 16.28 -26.48 9.48
N SER A 154 15.26 -26.36 8.63
CA SER A 154 15.41 -26.41 7.16
C SER A 154 16.09 -25.17 6.57
N CYS A 155 15.89 -24.00 7.17
CA CYS A 155 16.45 -22.74 6.68
C CYS A 155 17.32 -22.01 7.71
N ASN A 156 17.54 -22.61 8.88
CA ASN A 156 18.32 -22.04 9.98
C ASN A 156 17.89 -20.59 10.33
N GLY A 157 16.58 -20.35 10.37
CA GLY A 157 15.99 -19.04 10.70
C GLY A 157 15.91 -18.06 9.53
N ARG A 158 16.45 -18.35 8.36
CA ARG A 158 16.50 -17.42 7.23
C ARG A 158 15.17 -17.24 6.50
N GLY A 159 14.23 -18.17 6.64
CA GLY A 159 12.95 -18.15 5.92
C GLY A 159 13.04 -18.54 4.45
N GLN A 160 14.25 -18.66 3.90
CA GLN A 160 14.54 -18.98 2.51
C GLN A 160 15.55 -20.11 2.42
N VAL A 161 15.46 -20.90 1.36
CA VAL A 161 16.40 -21.97 1.02
C VAL A 161 16.94 -21.72 -0.39
N MET A 162 18.22 -21.99 -0.58
CA MET A 162 18.84 -21.89 -1.90
C MET A 162 18.49 -23.14 -2.71
N LYS A 163 17.82 -22.95 -3.84
CA LYS A 163 17.49 -24.01 -4.78
C LYS A 163 18.41 -23.90 -6.00
N ILE A 164 19.13 -24.99 -6.27
CA ILE A 164 19.96 -25.07 -7.46
C ILE A 164 19.11 -25.74 -8.55
N THR A 165 18.92 -25.04 -9.65
CA THR A 165 18.20 -25.54 -10.82
C THR A 165 19.21 -25.65 -11.98
N ASN A 166 19.33 -26.82 -12.57
CA ASN A 166 20.12 -27.01 -13.78
C ASN A 166 19.28 -26.53 -14.97
N THR A 167 19.77 -25.54 -15.68
CA THR A 167 19.15 -25.01 -16.90
C THR A 167 20.07 -25.29 -18.09
N ILE A 168 19.56 -25.11 -19.31
CA ILE A 168 20.35 -25.27 -20.56
C ILE A 168 21.57 -24.31 -20.57
N LEU A 169 21.50 -23.20 -19.83
CA LEU A 169 22.56 -22.21 -19.71
C LEU A 169 23.49 -22.44 -18.50
N GLY A 170 23.33 -23.55 -17.77
CA GLY A 170 24.16 -23.90 -16.62
C GLY A 170 23.38 -24.00 -15.31
N ARG A 171 24.12 -24.08 -14.21
CA ARG A 171 23.55 -24.14 -12.86
C ARG A 171 23.13 -22.73 -12.39
N MET A 172 21.84 -22.52 -12.24
CA MET A 172 21.29 -21.29 -11.59
C MET A 172 20.98 -21.56 -10.13
N GLN A 173 21.44 -20.68 -9.27
CA GLN A 173 21.13 -20.69 -7.85
C GLN A 173 20.10 -19.61 -7.56
N THR A 174 18.89 -20.05 -7.18
CA THR A 174 17.78 -19.15 -6.86
C THR A 174 17.38 -19.31 -5.40
N SER A 175 17.02 -18.22 -4.73
CA SER A 175 16.44 -18.29 -3.41
C SER A 175 14.95 -18.61 -3.52
N ALA A 176 14.49 -19.63 -2.80
CA ALA A 176 13.10 -20.03 -2.74
C ALA A 176 12.59 -19.93 -1.30
N THR A 177 11.29 -19.70 -1.14
CA THR A 177 10.64 -19.76 0.17
C THR A 177 10.88 -21.12 0.82
N CYS A 178 11.24 -21.11 2.09
CA CYS A 178 11.35 -22.35 2.85
C CYS A 178 9.96 -23.00 3.01
N SER A 179 9.77 -24.18 2.45
CA SER A 179 8.50 -24.90 2.51
C SER A 179 8.11 -25.35 3.92
N ALA A 180 9.09 -25.52 4.82
CA ALA A 180 8.86 -25.96 6.17
C ALA A 180 8.32 -24.85 7.08
N CYS A 181 8.74 -23.61 6.89
CA CYS A 181 8.34 -22.48 7.73
C CYS A 181 7.56 -21.38 7.00
N GLY A 182 7.39 -21.46 5.69
CA GLY A 182 6.64 -20.47 4.91
C GLY A 182 7.15 -19.02 5.05
N TRP A 183 8.46 -18.77 4.99
CA TRP A 183 9.13 -17.48 5.20
C TRP A 183 9.39 -17.08 6.66
N SER A 184 8.67 -17.65 7.64
CA SER A 184 8.75 -17.18 9.02
C SER A 184 10.13 -17.36 9.67
N GLY A 185 10.95 -18.25 9.13
CA GLY A 185 12.23 -18.65 9.74
C GLY A 185 12.08 -19.49 11.01
N GLN A 186 10.84 -19.75 11.44
CA GLN A 186 10.53 -20.46 12.67
C GLN A 186 9.60 -21.63 12.40
N SER A 187 9.79 -22.73 13.11
CA SER A 187 8.94 -23.91 13.07
C SER A 187 8.27 -24.15 14.42
N LEU A 188 7.15 -24.82 14.38
CA LEU A 188 6.38 -25.15 15.55
C LEU A 188 7.09 -26.23 16.37
N LEU A 189 7.43 -25.95 17.62
CA LEU A 189 8.05 -26.91 18.55
C LEU A 189 7.00 -27.73 19.29
N ASN A 190 5.87 -27.12 19.61
CA ASN A 190 4.79 -27.75 20.33
C ASN A 190 3.45 -27.44 19.64
N ARG A 191 2.68 -28.46 19.36
CA ARG A 191 1.37 -28.36 18.72
C ARG A 191 0.26 -28.76 19.69
N PRO A 192 -0.41 -27.79 20.36
CA PRO A 192 -1.57 -28.09 21.16
C PRO A 192 -2.69 -28.73 20.34
N SER A 193 -3.51 -29.60 20.98
CA SER A 193 -4.66 -30.18 20.32
C SER A 193 -5.66 -29.12 19.86
N GLY A 194 -6.21 -29.27 18.65
CA GLY A 194 -7.17 -28.33 18.08
C GLY A 194 -6.54 -27.16 17.29
N THR A 195 -5.19 -27.12 17.13
CA THR A 195 -4.51 -26.11 16.31
C THR A 195 -4.28 -26.60 14.87
N ASP A 196 -4.20 -25.66 13.93
CA ASP A 196 -3.78 -25.95 12.57
C ASP A 196 -2.25 -26.20 12.48
N VAL A 197 -1.73 -26.45 11.27
CA VAL A 197 -0.30 -26.74 11.03
C VAL A 197 0.63 -25.59 11.41
N HIS A 198 0.10 -24.39 11.62
CA HIS A 198 0.83 -23.18 12.02
C HIS A 198 0.61 -22.82 13.49
N GLY A 199 -0.07 -23.65 14.25
CA GLY A 199 -0.37 -23.38 15.66
C GLY A 199 -1.48 -22.35 15.88
N MET A 200 -2.37 -22.17 14.89
CA MET A 200 -3.47 -21.19 14.95
C MET A 200 -4.79 -21.86 15.31
N ILE A 201 -5.65 -21.12 15.98
CA ILE A 201 -7.05 -21.48 16.27
C ILE A 201 -8.00 -20.43 15.71
N LYS A 202 -9.23 -20.84 15.39
CA LYS A 202 -10.30 -19.89 15.07
C LYS A 202 -10.92 -19.40 16.38
N LYS A 203 -10.93 -18.09 16.57
CA LYS A 203 -11.56 -17.44 17.73
C LYS A 203 -12.48 -16.32 17.22
N GLU A 204 -13.67 -16.23 17.81
CA GLU A 204 -14.57 -15.11 17.58
C GLU A 204 -14.12 -13.91 18.41
N GLU A 205 -13.87 -12.79 17.75
CA GLU A 205 -13.55 -11.51 18.40
C GLU A 205 -14.63 -10.49 18.03
N THR A 206 -15.11 -9.73 19.02
CA THR A 206 -16.02 -8.62 18.77
C THR A 206 -15.21 -7.38 18.42
N VAL A 207 -15.40 -6.88 17.21
CA VAL A 207 -14.73 -5.68 16.71
C VAL A 207 -15.76 -4.56 16.60
N SER A 208 -15.45 -3.40 17.21
CA SER A 208 -16.23 -2.18 17.01
C SER A 208 -15.74 -1.46 15.75
N ILE A 209 -16.68 -1.14 14.87
CA ILE A 209 -16.42 -0.51 13.58
C ILE A 209 -17.22 0.79 13.51
N LYS A 210 -16.52 1.89 13.38
CA LYS A 210 -17.14 3.20 13.17
C LYS A 210 -17.35 3.43 11.68
N ILE A 211 -18.60 3.49 11.26
CA ILE A 211 -19.03 3.72 9.88
C ILE A 211 -19.43 5.18 9.76
N PRO A 212 -18.77 5.97 8.92
CA PRO A 212 -19.10 7.37 8.72
C PRO A 212 -20.46 7.51 8.01
N ALA A 213 -21.09 8.67 8.18
CA ALA A 213 -22.28 9.04 7.43
C ALA A 213 -21.99 9.15 5.92
N GLY A 214 -22.98 8.85 5.08
CA GLY A 214 -22.89 9.01 3.64
C GLY A 214 -22.18 7.88 2.90
N VAL A 215 -21.90 6.73 3.54
CA VAL A 215 -21.31 5.58 2.86
C VAL A 215 -22.25 5.07 1.76
N GLU A 216 -21.67 4.52 0.69
CA GLU A 216 -22.41 3.97 -0.45
C GLU A 216 -22.29 2.44 -0.48
N GLU A 217 -23.26 1.81 -1.15
CA GLU A 217 -23.20 0.37 -1.40
C GLU A 217 -21.94 0.00 -2.16
N GLY A 218 -21.31 -1.09 -1.75
CA GLY A 218 -20.05 -1.56 -2.35
C GLY A 218 -18.80 -0.87 -1.80
N MET A 219 -18.92 0.19 -1.00
CA MET A 219 -17.76 0.80 -0.34
C MET A 219 -17.10 -0.19 0.62
N GLN A 220 -15.78 -0.13 0.67
CA GLN A 220 -14.95 -0.99 1.50
C GLN A 220 -14.23 -0.18 2.57
N LEU A 221 -14.55 -0.42 3.83
CA LEU A 221 -13.86 0.16 4.98
C LEU A 221 -12.76 -0.79 5.45
N LYS A 222 -11.59 -0.25 5.71
CA LYS A 222 -10.43 -0.99 6.20
C LYS A 222 -10.23 -0.75 7.69
N VAL A 223 -10.24 -1.83 8.48
CA VAL A 223 -9.89 -1.81 9.90
C VAL A 223 -8.55 -2.51 10.08
N SER A 224 -7.50 -1.72 10.31
CA SER A 224 -6.12 -2.23 10.37
C SER A 224 -5.90 -3.17 11.55
N GLY A 225 -5.16 -4.28 11.31
CA GLY A 225 -4.75 -5.24 12.32
C GLY A 225 -5.88 -6.13 12.88
N LYS A 226 -7.10 -6.08 12.31
CA LYS A 226 -8.25 -6.89 12.74
C LYS A 226 -8.54 -8.09 11.84
N GLY A 227 -7.65 -8.39 10.90
CA GLY A 227 -7.65 -9.63 10.13
C GLY A 227 -7.03 -10.81 10.88
N ASN A 228 -6.64 -11.85 10.18
CA ASN A 228 -5.98 -13.01 10.77
C ASN A 228 -4.59 -12.65 11.28
N GLU A 229 -4.16 -13.27 12.37
CA GLU A 229 -2.79 -13.15 12.85
C GLU A 229 -1.84 -13.95 11.95
N ALA A 230 -0.59 -13.54 11.89
CA ALA A 230 0.50 -14.30 11.29
C ALA A 230 1.38 -14.94 12.37
N PRO A 231 1.68 -16.23 12.29
CA PRO A 231 2.65 -16.87 13.19
C PRO A 231 4.09 -16.57 12.68
N PRO A 232 5.08 -16.73 13.53
CA PRO A 232 5.24 -16.07 14.81
C PRO A 232 5.82 -14.66 14.63
N ASN A 233 5.50 -13.75 15.52
CA ASN A 233 5.96 -12.33 15.45
C ASN A 233 5.59 -11.59 14.16
N GLY A 234 4.61 -12.10 13.41
CA GLY A 234 4.07 -11.47 12.21
C GLY A 234 3.17 -10.28 12.54
N ILE A 235 2.77 -9.57 11.50
CA ILE A 235 1.79 -8.48 11.58
C ILE A 235 0.42 -9.07 11.26
N SER A 236 -0.58 -8.77 12.06
CA SER A 236 -1.96 -9.17 11.75
C SER A 236 -2.40 -8.55 10.43
N GLY A 237 -3.21 -9.28 9.66
CA GLY A 237 -3.88 -8.76 8.48
C GLY A 237 -4.91 -7.69 8.83
N ASP A 238 -5.60 -7.18 7.83
CA ASP A 238 -6.63 -6.16 7.98
C ASP A 238 -8.02 -6.77 7.83
N LEU A 239 -9.01 -6.15 8.46
CA LEU A 239 -10.41 -6.48 8.26
C LEU A 239 -11.00 -5.51 7.24
N LEU A 240 -11.52 -6.05 6.16
CA LEU A 240 -12.15 -5.32 5.07
C LEU A 240 -13.67 -5.48 5.22
N VAL A 241 -14.35 -4.38 5.48
CA VAL A 241 -15.79 -4.33 5.72
C VAL A 241 -16.46 -3.81 4.46
N LEU A 242 -17.19 -4.67 3.78
CA LEU A 242 -17.98 -4.31 2.60
C LEU A 242 -19.37 -3.85 3.06
N ILE A 243 -19.75 -2.65 2.65
CA ILE A 243 -21.06 -2.07 2.95
C ILE A 243 -22.08 -2.62 1.96
N GLU A 244 -23.22 -3.06 2.48
CA GLU A 244 -24.39 -3.51 1.73
C GLU A 244 -25.61 -2.72 2.24
N GLU A 245 -26.31 -2.02 1.36
CA GLU A 245 -27.49 -1.25 1.72
C GLU A 245 -28.72 -2.16 1.81
N ILE A 246 -29.52 -1.99 2.87
CA ILE A 246 -30.81 -2.65 3.00
C ILE A 246 -31.84 -1.76 2.31
N ALA A 247 -32.58 -2.32 1.34
CA ALA A 247 -33.64 -1.60 0.66
C ALA A 247 -34.64 -1.02 1.66
N HIS A 248 -34.86 0.29 1.60
CA HIS A 248 -35.84 0.96 2.45
C HIS A 248 -37.24 0.76 1.88
N LYS A 249 -38.26 0.72 2.77
CA LYS A 249 -39.66 0.40 2.36
C LYS A 249 -40.29 1.50 1.50
N THR A 250 -39.93 2.74 1.70
CA THR A 250 -40.59 3.91 1.10
C THR A 250 -39.66 4.78 0.29
N PHE A 251 -38.38 4.78 0.57
CA PHE A 251 -37.39 5.60 -0.12
C PHE A 251 -36.49 4.75 -1.01
N VAL A 252 -36.20 5.24 -2.19
CA VAL A 252 -35.18 4.70 -3.08
C VAL A 252 -34.04 5.72 -3.12
N ARG A 253 -32.85 5.26 -2.81
CA ARG A 253 -31.66 6.11 -2.83
C ARG A 253 -30.99 6.05 -4.20
N GLU A 254 -30.69 7.22 -4.75
CA GLU A 254 -29.87 7.37 -5.95
C GLU A 254 -28.75 8.39 -5.66
N GLY A 255 -27.57 7.87 -5.35
CA GLY A 255 -26.44 8.69 -4.91
C GLY A 255 -26.76 9.47 -3.61
N ASN A 256 -26.84 10.81 -3.73
CA ASN A 256 -27.19 11.71 -2.64
C ASN A 256 -28.68 12.11 -2.62
N HIS A 257 -29.48 11.58 -3.51
CA HIS A 257 -30.91 11.89 -3.62
C HIS A 257 -31.75 10.74 -3.08
N LEU A 258 -32.90 11.09 -2.50
CA LEU A 258 -33.92 10.14 -2.05
C LEU A 258 -35.17 10.36 -2.90
N HIS A 259 -35.63 9.30 -3.53
CA HIS A 259 -36.88 9.27 -4.27
C HIS A 259 -37.97 8.65 -3.41
N PHE A 260 -39.15 9.25 -3.48
CA PHE A 260 -40.34 8.82 -2.76
C PHE A 260 -41.56 8.96 -3.64
N ASP A 261 -42.35 7.90 -3.77
CA ASP A 261 -43.58 7.91 -4.51
C ASP A 261 -44.75 8.36 -3.64
N LEU A 262 -45.30 9.55 -3.95
CA LEU A 262 -46.43 10.10 -3.23
C LEU A 262 -47.72 9.84 -4.00
N TYR A 263 -48.57 9.00 -3.45
CA TYR A 263 -49.86 8.67 -4.03
C TYR A 263 -50.91 9.67 -3.56
N VAL A 264 -51.62 10.27 -4.54
CA VAL A 264 -52.73 11.19 -4.34
C VAL A 264 -53.94 10.75 -5.12
N SER A 265 -55.13 10.94 -4.57
CA SER A 265 -56.37 10.68 -5.28
C SER A 265 -56.66 11.81 -6.30
N ILE A 266 -57.53 11.53 -7.28
CA ILE A 266 -57.90 12.52 -8.31
C ILE A 266 -58.54 13.75 -7.66
N SER A 267 -59.38 13.57 -6.62
CA SER A 267 -59.99 14.65 -5.88
C SER A 267 -58.97 15.51 -5.13
N GLU A 268 -58.00 14.91 -4.51
CA GLU A 268 -56.88 15.60 -3.82
C GLU A 268 -56.04 16.42 -4.80
N ALA A 269 -55.74 15.82 -5.97
CA ALA A 269 -54.97 16.52 -7.01
C ALA A 269 -55.72 17.72 -7.61
N SER A 270 -57.06 17.63 -7.71
CA SER A 270 -57.89 18.70 -8.28
C SER A 270 -58.20 19.84 -7.31
N LEU A 271 -58.38 19.54 -6.02
CA LEU A 271 -58.75 20.51 -4.99
C LEU A 271 -57.56 21.07 -4.21
N GLY A 272 -56.42 20.45 -4.39
CA GLY A 272 -55.21 20.69 -3.59
C GLY A 272 -55.26 19.97 -2.24
N VAL A 273 -54.14 19.50 -1.81
CA VAL A 273 -54.02 18.79 -0.50
C VAL A 273 -52.69 19.12 0.17
N SER A 274 -52.67 19.09 1.50
CA SER A 274 -51.46 19.10 2.27
C SER A 274 -51.21 17.71 2.87
N LYS A 275 -50.11 17.06 2.50
CA LYS A 275 -49.75 15.74 3.04
C LYS A 275 -48.48 15.81 3.89
N ASP A 276 -48.50 15.13 5.00
CA ASP A 276 -47.35 14.99 5.88
C ASP A 276 -46.53 13.77 5.44
N LEU A 277 -45.27 14.00 5.07
CA LEU A 277 -44.31 12.96 4.76
C LEU A 277 -43.42 12.66 5.96
N THR A 278 -43.28 11.39 6.29
CA THR A 278 -42.26 10.96 7.26
C THR A 278 -40.93 10.88 6.54
N LEU A 279 -39.96 11.71 6.94
CA LEU A 279 -38.61 11.70 6.45
C LEU A 279 -37.74 10.75 7.27
N LEU A 280 -36.46 10.62 6.93
CA LEU A 280 -35.49 9.87 7.75
C LEU A 280 -35.35 10.49 9.14
N GLU A 281 -35.43 11.84 9.23
CA GLU A 281 -35.53 12.58 10.47
C GLU A 281 -36.72 13.55 10.41
N GLY A 282 -37.69 13.32 11.27
CA GLY A 282 -38.84 14.21 11.39
C GLY A 282 -39.91 14.01 10.33
N LYS A 283 -40.72 15.05 10.12
CA LYS A 283 -41.82 15.09 9.16
C LYS A 283 -41.76 16.38 8.35
N ALA A 284 -42.04 16.30 7.05
CA ALA A 284 -42.22 17.43 6.19
C ALA A 284 -43.67 17.50 5.69
N ARG A 285 -44.23 18.71 5.61
CA ARG A 285 -45.57 18.93 5.02
C ARG A 285 -45.40 19.45 3.60
N ILE A 286 -45.90 18.74 2.63
CA ILE A 286 -45.92 19.12 1.24
C ILE A 286 -47.35 19.57 0.91
N LYS A 287 -47.48 20.73 0.26
CA LYS A 287 -48.71 21.24 -0.28
C LYS A 287 -48.70 21.04 -1.79
N LEU A 288 -49.70 20.37 -2.28
CA LEU A 288 -49.95 20.09 -3.69
C LEU A 288 -51.05 20.99 -4.21
#